data_fd1f4530b5a8266376837e1946954c93
#
_entry.id   fd1f4530b5a8266376837e1946954c93
#
_cell.length_a   1.000
_cell.length_b   1.000
_cell.length_c   1.000
_cell.angle_alpha   90.00
_cell.angle_beta   90.00
_cell.angle_gamma   90.00
#
_symmetry.space_group_name_H-M   'P 1'
#
loop_
_entity.id
_entity.type
_entity.pdbx_description
1 polymer ?
#
loop_
_entity_poly.entity_id
_entity_poly.type
_entity_poly.pdbx_seq_one_letter_code
_entity_poly.pdbx_strand_id
1 'polypeptide(L)'
;IEQQERVFEQWSALQELIGSADGKKFRNIVQQMNLELMVAHANRQLVKMTDRYLLEVGNGTLELNIRDNYQAGELRSTKNLSGGESFLVSLALALGLSQMASRTTRVDSLFLDEGFGTLDEDALDTALSTLASLQQRGKLIGIISHVQGLKERVPTQIEVLPIGGGRSRILGPGCRSKTDLDN
;
A
#
# COMPACT_ATOMS: atom_id res chain seq x y z
N ILE A 1 -29.62 32.68 29.96
CA ILE A 1 -29.69 31.32 30.52
C ILE A 1 -29.75 30.29 29.38
N GLU A 2 -30.78 30.29 28.53
CA GLU A 2 -30.93 29.31 27.42
C GLU A 2 -29.73 29.23 26.47
N GLN A 3 -29.07 30.35 26.18
CA GLN A 3 -27.91 30.35 25.28
C GLN A 3 -26.69 29.73 25.93
N GLN A 4 -26.52 29.87 27.24
CA GLN A 4 -25.45 29.22 28.01
C GLN A 4 -25.70 27.73 28.18
N GLU A 5 -26.94 27.32 28.36
CA GLU A 5 -27.35 25.91 28.44
C GLU A 5 -27.05 25.18 27.13
N ARG A 6 -27.37 25.77 25.96
CA ARG A 6 -27.05 25.19 24.64
C ARG A 6 -25.52 25.04 24.43
N VAL A 7 -24.75 26.04 24.86
CA VAL A 7 -23.29 25.98 24.76
C VAL A 7 -22.74 24.88 25.68
N PHE A 8 -23.25 24.76 26.89
CA PHE A 8 -22.86 23.71 27.83
C PHE A 8 -23.21 22.31 27.28
N GLU A 9 -24.40 22.11 26.73
CA GLU A 9 -24.79 20.85 26.09
C GLU A 9 -23.88 20.47 24.94
N GLN A 10 -23.52 21.42 24.09
CA GLN A 10 -22.57 21.20 22.96
C GLN A 10 -21.18 20.78 23.46
N TRP A 11 -20.65 21.45 24.49
CA TRP A 11 -19.36 21.11 25.07
C TRP A 11 -19.40 19.76 25.81
N SER A 12 -20.48 19.46 26.49
CA SER A 12 -20.68 18.17 27.16
C SER A 12 -20.76 17.02 26.16
N ALA A 13 -21.51 17.18 25.07
CA ALA A 13 -21.57 16.20 23.98
C ALA A 13 -20.21 16.01 23.30
N LEU A 14 -19.47 17.09 23.07
CA LEU A 14 -18.13 17.00 22.52
C LEU A 14 -17.17 16.28 23.47
N GLN A 15 -17.24 16.58 24.77
CA GLN A 15 -16.43 15.91 25.78
C GLN A 15 -16.77 14.42 25.90
N GLU A 16 -18.04 14.05 25.76
CA GLU A 16 -18.47 12.65 25.76
C GLU A 16 -17.93 11.89 24.55
N LEU A 17 -17.92 12.52 23.37
CA LEU A 17 -17.42 11.93 22.14
C LEU A 17 -15.89 11.76 22.13
N ILE A 18 -15.14 12.79 22.47
CA ILE A 18 -13.68 12.83 22.29
C ILE A 18 -12.89 12.97 23.60
N GLY A 19 -13.54 13.30 24.70
CA GLY A 19 -12.92 13.51 26.01
C GLY A 19 -12.52 12.20 26.67
N SER A 20 -11.27 12.13 27.10
CA SER A 20 -10.78 11.14 28.07
C SER A 20 -9.60 11.75 28.83
N ALA A 21 -9.46 11.38 30.09
CA ALA A 21 -8.39 11.93 30.95
C ALA A 21 -6.97 11.68 30.39
N ASP A 22 -6.79 10.61 29.62
CA ASP A 22 -5.53 10.18 29.01
C ASP A 22 -5.42 10.48 27.49
N GLY A 23 -6.42 11.14 26.91
CA GLY A 23 -6.49 11.46 25.49
C GLY A 23 -6.63 10.26 24.54
N LYS A 24 -6.84 9.04 25.06
CA LYS A 24 -6.94 7.81 24.25
C LYS A 24 -8.14 7.84 23.32
N LYS A 25 -9.27 8.33 23.79
CA LYS A 25 -10.51 8.36 23.02
C LYS A 25 -10.35 9.22 21.76
N PHE A 26 -9.82 10.43 21.91
CA PHE A 26 -9.52 11.32 20.78
C PHE A 26 -8.52 10.70 19.81
N ARG A 27 -7.40 10.15 20.34
CA ARG A 27 -6.39 9.50 19.52
C ARG A 27 -6.96 8.33 18.70
N ASN A 28 -7.78 7.48 19.31
CA ASN A 28 -8.40 6.35 18.62
C ASN A 28 -9.33 6.81 17.49
N ILE A 29 -10.12 7.86 17.71
CA ILE A 29 -10.98 8.44 16.68
C ILE A 29 -10.13 8.95 15.50
N VAL A 30 -9.07 9.71 15.77
CA VAL A 30 -8.18 10.23 14.72
C VAL A 30 -7.48 9.10 13.97
N GLN A 31 -7.04 8.06 14.66
CA GLN A 31 -6.42 6.89 14.03
C GLN A 31 -7.42 6.14 13.14
N GLN A 32 -8.65 5.97 13.61
CA GLN A 32 -9.71 5.33 12.82
C GLN A 32 -10.03 6.14 11.57
N MET A 33 -10.22 7.45 11.67
CA MET A 33 -10.47 8.34 10.53
C MET A 33 -9.32 8.28 9.50
N ASN A 34 -8.07 8.27 9.96
CA ASN A 34 -6.91 8.14 9.08
C ASN A 34 -6.87 6.76 8.40
N LEU A 35 -7.20 5.68 9.12
CA LEU A 35 -7.27 4.34 8.55
C LEU A 35 -8.40 4.23 7.52
N GLU A 36 -9.57 4.76 7.79
CA GLU A 36 -10.70 4.80 6.86
C GLU A 36 -10.34 5.58 5.57
N LEU A 37 -9.67 6.72 5.71
CA LEU A 37 -9.19 7.50 4.57
C LEU A 37 -8.15 6.72 3.75
N MET A 38 -7.21 6.03 4.41
CA MET A 38 -6.22 5.18 3.76
C MET A 38 -6.90 4.03 3.01
N VAL A 39 -7.85 3.36 3.64
CA VAL A 39 -8.63 2.27 3.02
C VAL A 39 -9.43 2.76 1.82
N ALA A 40 -10.04 3.94 1.90
CA ALA A 40 -10.74 4.53 0.76
C ALA A 40 -9.80 4.80 -0.43
N HIS A 41 -8.57 5.28 -0.19
CA HIS A 41 -7.57 5.43 -1.24
C HIS A 41 -7.06 4.08 -1.76
N ALA A 42 -6.85 3.10 -0.88
CA ALA A 42 -6.43 1.75 -1.24
C ALA A 42 -7.47 1.07 -2.12
N ASN A 43 -8.74 1.14 -1.78
CA ASN A 43 -9.83 0.56 -2.56
C ASN A 43 -9.91 1.12 -3.98
N ARG A 44 -9.61 2.42 -4.18
CA ARG A 44 -9.52 3.01 -5.53
C ARG A 44 -8.42 2.37 -6.40
N GLN A 45 -7.40 1.82 -5.79
CA GLN A 45 -6.36 1.08 -6.51
C GLN A 45 -6.72 -0.41 -6.62
N LEU A 46 -7.25 -0.99 -5.55
CA LEU A 46 -7.63 -2.40 -5.49
C LEU A 46 -8.66 -2.76 -6.56
N VAL A 47 -9.69 -1.92 -6.75
CA VAL A 47 -10.72 -2.11 -7.80
C VAL A 47 -10.15 -2.14 -9.23
N LYS A 48 -8.97 -1.57 -9.46
CA LYS A 48 -8.29 -1.66 -10.77
C LYS A 48 -7.56 -2.99 -10.95
N MET A 49 -7.23 -3.67 -9.85
CA MET A 49 -6.47 -4.92 -9.84
C MET A 49 -7.36 -6.14 -9.67
N THR A 50 -8.50 -5.98 -9.00
CA THR A 50 -9.47 -7.06 -8.78
C THR A 50 -10.84 -6.47 -8.45
N ASP A 51 -11.89 -7.08 -8.95
CA ASP A 51 -13.29 -6.77 -8.62
C ASP A 51 -13.81 -7.61 -7.45
N ARG A 52 -13.02 -8.62 -7.04
CA ARG A 52 -13.41 -9.57 -6.01
C ARG A 52 -13.35 -8.96 -4.61
N TYR A 53 -12.37 -8.09 -4.32
CA TYR A 53 -12.07 -7.67 -2.95
C TYR A 53 -12.28 -6.20 -2.71
N LEU A 54 -12.83 -5.88 -1.53
CA LEU A 54 -12.88 -4.52 -0.97
C LEU A 54 -12.38 -4.56 0.48
N LEU A 55 -11.54 -3.60 0.83
CA LEU A 55 -11.06 -3.43 2.20
C LEU A 55 -12.09 -2.67 3.03
N GLU A 56 -12.29 -3.11 4.26
CA GLU A 56 -13.16 -2.45 5.23
C GLU A 56 -12.46 -2.32 6.60
N VAL A 57 -12.73 -1.22 7.28
CA VAL A 57 -12.28 -1.01 8.66
C VAL A 57 -13.35 -1.56 9.60
N GLY A 58 -12.96 -2.32 10.60
CA GLY A 58 -13.88 -2.83 11.61
C GLY A 58 -14.51 -1.69 12.42
N ASN A 59 -15.81 -1.81 12.70
CA ASN A 59 -16.54 -0.80 13.45
C ASN A 59 -15.95 -0.62 14.85
N GLY A 60 -15.47 0.59 15.15
CA GLY A 60 -14.88 0.94 16.44
C GLY A 60 -13.54 0.29 16.74
N THR A 61 -12.91 -0.37 15.75
CA THR A 61 -11.60 -1.02 15.86
C THR A 61 -10.64 -0.52 14.79
N LEU A 62 -9.35 -0.76 14.99
CA LEU A 62 -8.32 -0.52 13.96
C LEU A 62 -8.03 -1.80 13.15
N GLU A 63 -8.94 -2.74 13.14
CA GLU A 63 -8.81 -3.98 12.39
C GLU A 63 -9.20 -3.78 10.94
N LEU A 64 -8.40 -4.38 10.06
CA LEU A 64 -8.63 -4.38 8.64
C LEU A 64 -9.25 -5.71 8.23
N ASN A 65 -10.41 -5.63 7.61
CA ASN A 65 -11.14 -6.76 7.04
C ASN A 65 -11.21 -6.63 5.52
N ILE A 66 -11.56 -7.72 4.88
CA ILE A 66 -11.78 -7.79 3.45
C ILE A 66 -13.17 -8.34 3.18
N ARG A 67 -13.90 -7.67 2.31
CA ARG A 67 -15.16 -8.14 1.75
C ARG A 67 -14.89 -8.91 0.47
N ASP A 68 -15.32 -10.18 0.42
CA ASP A 68 -15.21 -11.03 -0.77
C ASP A 68 -16.53 -11.00 -1.56
N ASN A 69 -16.53 -10.23 -2.66
CA ASN A 69 -17.72 -10.08 -3.50
C ASN A 69 -18.12 -11.40 -4.21
N TYR A 70 -17.19 -12.33 -4.39
CA TYR A 70 -17.45 -13.63 -4.98
C TYR A 70 -18.02 -14.64 -3.98
N GLN A 71 -17.95 -14.30 -2.68
CA GLN A 71 -18.56 -15.07 -1.59
C GLN A 71 -19.72 -14.28 -0.93
N ALA A 72 -20.65 -13.81 -1.73
CA ALA A 72 -21.84 -13.08 -1.30
C ALA A 72 -21.55 -11.86 -0.38
N GLY A 73 -20.38 -11.24 -0.52
CA GLY A 73 -19.96 -10.11 0.29
C GLY A 73 -19.54 -10.50 1.72
N GLU A 74 -19.12 -11.74 1.94
CA GLU A 74 -18.65 -12.20 3.24
C GLU A 74 -17.45 -11.37 3.72
N LEU A 75 -17.48 -10.98 4.99
CA LEU A 75 -16.39 -10.28 5.66
C LEU A 75 -15.41 -11.30 6.25
N ARG A 76 -14.16 -11.21 5.83
CA ARG A 76 -13.08 -12.06 6.30
C ARG A 76 -11.93 -11.22 6.86
N SER A 77 -11.18 -11.77 7.81
CA SER A 77 -9.94 -11.16 8.26
C SER A 77 -8.90 -11.19 7.14
N THR A 78 -8.14 -10.10 6.99
CA THR A 78 -7.00 -10.04 6.06
C THR A 78 -5.91 -11.09 6.35
N LYS A 79 -5.92 -11.70 7.54
CA LYS A 79 -4.99 -12.78 7.93
C LYS A 79 -5.24 -14.10 7.19
N ASN A 80 -6.41 -14.27 6.60
CA ASN A 80 -6.84 -15.49 5.92
C ASN A 80 -6.69 -15.40 4.39
N LEU A 81 -5.93 -14.44 3.89
CA LEU A 81 -5.67 -14.27 2.47
C LEU A 81 -4.58 -15.22 1.98
N SER A 82 -4.70 -15.70 0.75
CA SER A 82 -3.62 -16.37 0.04
C SER A 82 -2.45 -15.41 -0.22
N GLY A 83 -1.29 -15.93 -0.61
CA GLY A 83 -0.11 -15.11 -0.90
C GLY A 83 -0.38 -14.05 -1.98
N GLY A 84 -1.03 -14.43 -3.09
CA GLY A 84 -1.38 -13.52 -4.17
C GLY A 84 -2.40 -12.46 -3.76
N GLU A 85 -3.46 -12.87 -3.05
CA GLU A 85 -4.45 -11.94 -2.51
C GLU A 85 -3.84 -10.93 -1.54
N SER A 86 -2.98 -11.43 -0.64
CA SER A 86 -2.25 -10.59 0.34
C SER A 86 -1.33 -9.59 -0.36
N PHE A 87 -0.67 -10.00 -1.46
CA PHE A 87 0.16 -9.10 -2.25
C PHE A 87 -0.66 -7.96 -2.87
N LEU A 88 -1.78 -8.26 -3.55
CA LEU A 88 -2.63 -7.25 -4.17
C LEU A 88 -3.18 -6.25 -3.14
N VAL A 89 -3.63 -6.75 -1.99
CA VAL A 89 -4.10 -5.92 -0.88
C VAL A 89 -2.98 -5.03 -0.33
N SER A 90 -1.79 -5.59 -0.10
CA SER A 90 -0.63 -4.85 0.40
C SER A 90 -0.18 -3.78 -0.58
N LEU A 91 -0.17 -4.09 -1.88
CA LEU A 91 0.13 -3.14 -2.94
C LEU A 91 -0.90 -2.00 -2.96
N ALA A 92 -2.19 -2.33 -2.88
CA ALA A 92 -3.26 -1.33 -2.83
C ALA A 92 -3.12 -0.39 -1.62
N LEU A 93 -2.80 -0.92 -0.45
CA LEU A 93 -2.56 -0.15 0.77
C LEU A 93 -1.33 0.76 0.64
N ALA A 94 -0.22 0.26 0.10
CA ALA A 94 0.99 1.05 -0.14
C ALA A 94 0.72 2.22 -1.10
N LEU A 95 -0.05 1.96 -2.17
CA LEU A 95 -0.47 2.98 -3.13
C LEU A 95 -1.45 3.99 -2.52
N GLY A 96 -2.38 3.53 -1.68
CA GLY A 96 -3.29 4.38 -0.93
C GLY A 96 -2.55 5.32 0.01
N LEU A 97 -1.60 4.80 0.77
CA LEU A 97 -0.75 5.58 1.67
C LEU A 97 0.09 6.61 0.90
N SER A 98 0.68 6.21 -0.23
CA SER A 98 1.43 7.13 -1.11
C SER A 98 0.58 8.29 -1.61
N GLN A 99 -0.72 8.10 -1.83
CA GLN A 99 -1.64 9.16 -2.24
C GLN A 99 -2.01 10.10 -1.09
N MET A 100 -2.15 9.59 0.13
CA MET A 100 -2.40 10.42 1.32
C MET A 100 -1.21 11.35 1.60
N ALA A 101 0.01 10.82 1.51
CA ALA A 101 1.24 11.60 1.73
C ALA A 101 1.41 12.74 0.72
N SER A 102 0.81 12.64 -0.47
CA SER A 102 0.97 13.57 -1.59
C SER A 102 0.53 15.01 -1.32
N ARG A 103 -0.24 15.30 -0.27
CA ARG A 103 -0.67 16.66 0.08
C ARG A 103 0.38 17.46 0.85
N THR A 104 1.24 16.78 1.60
CA THR A 104 2.27 17.40 2.46
C THR A 104 3.69 16.93 2.12
N THR A 105 3.83 15.71 1.60
CA THR A 105 5.12 15.10 1.26
C THR A 105 4.97 14.35 -0.05
N ARG A 106 5.74 14.72 -1.07
CA ARG A 106 5.74 13.97 -2.34
C ARG A 106 6.49 12.67 -2.16
N VAL A 107 5.80 11.56 -2.38
CA VAL A 107 6.42 10.24 -2.53
C VAL A 107 6.60 9.99 -4.02
N ASP A 108 7.79 10.23 -4.52
CA ASP A 108 8.10 10.14 -5.96
C ASP A 108 8.65 8.77 -6.35
N SER A 109 9.04 7.93 -5.39
CA SER A 109 9.57 6.59 -5.64
C SER A 109 8.87 5.53 -4.80
N LEU A 110 8.67 4.35 -5.39
CA LEU A 110 8.13 3.16 -4.74
C LEU A 110 9.04 1.97 -5.08
N PHE A 111 9.55 1.30 -4.05
CA PHE A 111 10.32 0.07 -4.19
C PHE A 111 9.52 -1.09 -3.63
N LEU A 112 9.38 -2.13 -4.43
CA LEU A 112 8.71 -3.36 -4.09
C LEU A 112 9.76 -4.47 -4.01
N ASP A 113 9.85 -5.09 -2.85
CA ASP A 113 10.80 -6.16 -2.57
C ASP A 113 10.05 -7.48 -2.46
N GLU A 114 10.22 -8.33 -3.48
CA GLU A 114 9.58 -9.64 -3.60
C GLU A 114 8.03 -9.60 -3.67
N GLY A 115 7.37 -10.75 -3.51
CA GLY A 115 5.91 -10.90 -3.47
C GLY A 115 5.27 -11.28 -4.81
N PHE A 116 5.89 -10.99 -5.93
CA PHE A 116 5.34 -11.29 -7.27
C PHE A 116 5.29 -12.80 -7.58
N GLY A 117 6.12 -13.61 -6.91
CA GLY A 117 6.15 -15.06 -7.11
C GLY A 117 4.91 -15.80 -6.60
N THR A 118 4.04 -15.13 -5.86
CA THR A 118 2.78 -15.70 -5.35
C THR A 118 1.58 -15.41 -6.26
N LEU A 119 1.77 -14.60 -7.31
CA LEU A 119 0.75 -14.22 -8.28
C LEU A 119 0.66 -15.25 -9.40
N ASP A 120 -0.55 -15.52 -9.86
CA ASP A 120 -0.78 -16.12 -11.16
C ASP A 120 -0.47 -15.11 -12.29
N GLU A 121 -0.50 -15.56 -13.52
CA GLU A 121 -0.11 -14.76 -14.68
C GLU A 121 -1.01 -13.54 -14.89
N ASP A 122 -2.32 -13.70 -14.73
CA ASP A 122 -3.30 -12.64 -14.89
C ASP A 122 -3.17 -11.56 -13.81
N ALA A 123 -2.98 -11.97 -12.54
CA ALA A 123 -2.76 -11.06 -11.43
C ALA A 123 -1.42 -10.32 -11.56
N LEU A 124 -0.37 -11.01 -12.06
CA LEU A 124 0.92 -10.40 -12.34
C LEU A 124 0.80 -9.30 -13.40
N ASP A 125 0.15 -9.59 -14.52
CA ASP A 125 -0.07 -8.62 -15.60
C ASP A 125 -0.88 -7.40 -15.12
N THR A 126 -1.90 -7.64 -14.31
CA THR A 126 -2.73 -6.58 -13.73
C THR A 126 -1.94 -5.71 -12.76
N ALA A 127 -1.12 -6.31 -11.89
CA ALA A 127 -0.26 -5.58 -10.97
C ALA A 127 0.76 -4.72 -11.74
N LEU A 128 1.43 -5.29 -12.74
CA LEU A 128 2.40 -4.56 -13.56
C LEU A 128 1.77 -3.42 -14.36
N SER A 129 0.59 -3.61 -14.94
CA SER A 129 -0.13 -2.54 -15.64
C SER A 129 -0.49 -1.38 -14.71
N THR A 130 -0.88 -1.71 -13.47
CA THR A 130 -1.15 -0.71 -12.42
C THR A 130 0.10 0.08 -12.07
N LEU A 131 1.25 -0.59 -11.90
CA LEU A 131 2.53 0.05 -11.62
C LEU A 131 3.02 0.90 -12.80
N ALA A 132 2.86 0.42 -14.05
CA ALA A 132 3.18 1.19 -15.25
C ALA A 132 2.36 2.49 -15.35
N SER A 133 1.09 2.45 -14.96
CA SER A 133 0.23 3.64 -14.92
C SER A 133 0.73 4.71 -13.92
N LEU A 134 1.40 4.29 -12.86
CA LEU A 134 2.02 5.21 -11.88
C LEU A 134 3.32 5.80 -12.41
N GLN A 135 4.10 5.02 -13.12
CA GLN A 135 5.31 5.50 -13.79
C GLN A 135 4.97 6.58 -14.82
N GLN A 136 3.91 6.41 -15.60
CA GLN A 136 3.42 7.42 -16.54
C GLN A 136 3.03 8.74 -15.87
N ARG A 137 2.68 8.71 -14.58
CA ARG A 137 2.41 9.89 -13.75
C ARG A 137 3.67 10.48 -13.11
N GLY A 138 4.86 10.05 -13.53
CA GLY A 138 6.14 10.57 -13.08
C GLY A 138 6.68 9.94 -11.80
N LYS A 139 6.14 8.79 -11.35
CA LYS A 139 6.71 8.05 -10.22
C LYS A 139 7.82 7.10 -10.66
N LEU A 140 8.89 7.02 -9.89
CA LEU A 140 9.92 6.01 -10.05
C LEU A 140 9.47 4.71 -9.38
N ILE A 141 9.39 3.62 -10.14
CA ILE A 141 9.04 2.30 -9.62
C ILE A 141 10.27 1.39 -9.73
N GLY A 142 10.70 0.85 -8.59
CA GLY A 142 11.73 -0.18 -8.50
C GLY A 142 11.12 -1.49 -8.04
N ILE A 143 11.48 -2.59 -8.70
CA ILE A 143 11.04 -3.94 -8.34
C ILE A 143 12.27 -4.78 -8.10
N ILE A 144 12.35 -5.42 -6.94
CA ILE A 144 13.36 -6.41 -6.60
C ILE A 144 12.69 -7.78 -6.64
N SER A 145 13.16 -8.66 -7.52
CA SER A 145 12.54 -9.97 -7.67
C SER A 145 13.46 -10.95 -8.39
N HIS A 146 13.26 -12.24 -8.13
CA HIS A 146 13.89 -13.34 -8.84
C HIS A 146 12.92 -14.02 -9.84
N VAL A 147 11.70 -13.52 -10.00
CA VAL A 147 10.67 -14.10 -10.88
C VAL A 147 11.02 -13.90 -12.34
N GLN A 148 11.15 -15.00 -13.09
CA GLN A 148 11.54 -14.97 -14.51
C GLN A 148 10.55 -14.20 -15.37
N GLY A 149 9.23 -14.35 -15.13
CA GLY A 149 8.19 -13.64 -15.87
C GLY A 149 8.27 -12.10 -15.78
N LEU A 150 8.91 -11.55 -14.74
CA LEU A 150 9.15 -10.12 -14.62
C LEU A 150 10.27 -9.63 -15.55
N LYS A 151 11.30 -10.45 -15.79
CA LYS A 151 12.42 -10.10 -16.68
C LYS A 151 11.94 -9.81 -18.11
N GLU A 152 10.93 -10.51 -18.59
CA GLU A 152 10.38 -10.33 -19.92
C GLU A 152 9.51 -9.07 -20.07
N ARG A 153 8.93 -8.63 -18.95
CA ARG A 153 7.94 -7.53 -18.92
C ARG A 153 8.51 -6.18 -18.49
N VAL A 154 9.67 -6.17 -17.82
CA VAL A 154 10.32 -4.94 -17.34
C VAL A 154 11.53 -4.59 -18.24
N PRO A 155 11.46 -3.50 -19.01
CA PRO A 155 12.47 -3.21 -20.04
C PRO A 155 13.83 -2.75 -19.48
N THR A 156 13.85 -2.15 -18.29
CA THR A 156 15.08 -1.65 -17.68
C THR A 156 15.44 -2.50 -16.47
N GLN A 157 16.58 -3.15 -16.49
CA GLN A 157 16.99 -4.12 -15.48
C GLN A 157 18.39 -3.82 -14.97
N ILE A 158 18.60 -4.05 -13.68
CA ILE A 158 19.89 -4.13 -13.02
C ILE A 158 20.04 -5.56 -12.52
N GLU A 159 20.99 -6.30 -13.09
CA GLU A 159 21.23 -7.69 -12.74
C GLU A 159 22.37 -7.80 -11.73
N VAL A 160 22.17 -8.57 -10.68
CA VAL A 160 23.18 -8.88 -9.67
C VAL A 160 23.62 -10.32 -9.83
N LEU A 161 24.85 -10.52 -10.33
CA LEU A 161 25.44 -11.83 -10.61
C LEU A 161 26.46 -12.22 -9.54
N PRO A 162 26.28 -13.33 -8.83
CA PRO A 162 27.30 -13.84 -7.91
C PRO A 162 28.51 -14.34 -8.70
N ILE A 163 29.71 -13.91 -8.30
CA ILE A 163 31.00 -14.32 -8.92
C ILE A 163 31.86 -15.18 -7.98
N GLY A 164 31.32 -15.61 -6.86
CA GLY A 164 32.00 -16.43 -5.86
C GLY A 164 32.79 -15.63 -4.82
N GLY A 165 33.20 -16.29 -3.73
CA GLY A 165 33.94 -15.64 -2.64
C GLY A 165 33.19 -14.51 -1.93
N GLY A 166 31.86 -14.56 -1.87
CA GLY A 166 31.01 -13.51 -1.27
C GLY A 166 30.94 -12.21 -2.09
N ARG A 167 31.40 -12.23 -3.34
CA ARG A 167 31.37 -11.09 -4.26
C ARG A 167 30.29 -11.24 -5.31
N SER A 168 29.72 -10.12 -5.74
CA SER A 168 28.75 -10.05 -6.83
C SER A 168 29.17 -8.98 -7.83
N ARG A 169 28.73 -9.14 -9.07
CA ARG A 169 28.87 -8.19 -10.16
C ARG A 169 27.49 -7.61 -10.46
N ILE A 170 27.44 -6.31 -10.67
CA ILE A 170 26.22 -5.60 -11.09
C ILE A 170 26.34 -5.28 -12.58
N LEU A 171 25.29 -5.63 -13.34
CA LEU A 171 25.17 -5.32 -14.76
C LEU A 171 23.87 -4.55 -14.99
N GLY A 172 23.93 -3.50 -15.79
CA GLY A 172 22.74 -2.71 -16.14
C GLY A 172 23.07 -1.27 -16.53
N PRO A 173 22.06 -0.50 -16.93
CA PRO A 173 22.23 0.91 -17.28
C PRO A 173 22.80 1.72 -16.12
N GLY A 174 23.86 2.49 -16.39
CA GLY A 174 24.53 3.32 -15.37
C GLY A 174 25.48 2.58 -14.44
N CYS A 175 25.60 1.25 -14.54
CA CYS A 175 26.58 0.47 -13.78
C CYS A 175 27.97 0.59 -14.47
N ARG A 176 28.96 1.13 -13.74
CA ARG A 176 30.37 1.17 -14.19
C ARG A 176 31.21 0.22 -13.34
N SER A 177 32.13 -0.49 -13.95
CA SER A 177 33.13 -1.28 -13.24
C SER A 177 34.12 -0.34 -12.53
N LYS A 178 34.57 -0.70 -11.33
CA LYS A 178 35.60 0.08 -10.62
C LYS A 178 36.92 0.17 -11.42
N THR A 179 37.17 -0.78 -12.32
CA THR A 179 38.30 -0.79 -13.27
C THR A 179 38.18 0.26 -14.37
N ASP A 180 37.00 0.81 -14.64
CA ASP A 180 36.80 1.85 -15.66
C ASP A 180 37.00 3.27 -15.11
N LEU A 181 37.29 3.42 -13.83
CA LEU A 181 37.47 4.71 -13.15
C LEU A 181 38.98 5.05 -12.95
N ASP A 182 39.86 4.10 -13.19
CA ASP A 182 41.32 4.25 -13.00
C ASP A 182 42.09 4.44 -14.34
N ASN A 183 41.37 4.78 -15.43
CA ASN A 183 41.96 5.14 -16.73
C ASN A 183 41.51 6.58 -17.09
#